data_81aa78ed4774d5c9db858478dae0ee77
#
_entry.id   81aa78ed4774d5c9db858478dae0ee77
#
_cell.length_a   1.000
_cell.length_b   1.000
_cell.length_c   1.000
_cell.angle_alpha   90.00
_cell.angle_beta   90.00
_cell.angle_gamma   90.00
#
_symmetry.space_group_name_H-M   'P 1'
#
loop_
_entity.id
_entity.type
_entity.pdbx_description
1 polymer ?
#
loop_
_entity_poly.entity_id
_entity_poly.type
_entity_poly.pdbx_seq_one_letter_code
_entity_poly.pdbx_strand_id
1 'polypeptide(L)'
;MADGKRAVESDKVWTTLITNTAYLSGLLTLDYSLKQQKSKYPLVALYTDTFPEAGLAALKARGVPAQRIEYLLPTQGKDYSNDPRFYDCWSKLTPFSLAQYRRVVQLDSDMLVLRGMDELMDLELDSPADVVAGTGTRVFAAGHACVCNPLKKPHYPADWVPQNCAFTHQHGAPDAAQTEGADPAVGPLGFMNGGLQVVNPDKAVFAQIVDYMETHALNMDFADQSVLSDLYRGRWVPLPYTYNALKTLRWPGVHDAIWRDESVKNVHYILAPKPWDEMDDQGNFTGKDETHSWWVKVNNERLAWEKENGIPKDGF
;
A
#
# COMPACT_ATOMS: atom_id res chain seq x y z
N MET A 1 -4.21 23.26 -0.84
CA MET A 1 -4.49 22.46 -2.06
C MET A 1 -3.22 22.44 -2.89
N ALA A 2 -2.69 21.28 -3.21
CA ALA A 2 -1.49 21.19 -4.06
C ALA A 2 -1.83 21.84 -5.42
N ASP A 3 -0.92 22.71 -5.88
CA ASP A 3 -1.03 23.52 -7.11
C ASP A 3 -1.09 22.67 -8.37
N GLY A 4 -2.01 21.81 -8.62
CA GLY A 4 -2.30 21.11 -9.88
C GLY A 4 -1.09 20.73 -10.79
N LYS A 5 0.14 20.97 -10.32
CA LYS A 5 1.39 20.68 -11.03
C LYS A 5 1.86 19.27 -10.71
N ARG A 6 2.24 18.54 -11.75
CA ARG A 6 2.86 17.23 -11.60
C ARG A 6 4.29 17.36 -11.03
N ALA A 7 4.67 16.43 -10.16
CA ALA A 7 6.05 16.32 -9.71
C ALA A 7 6.98 15.72 -10.80
N VAL A 8 6.39 15.07 -11.80
CA VAL A 8 7.07 14.41 -12.92
C VAL A 8 6.28 14.60 -14.21
N GLU A 9 6.91 14.43 -15.37
CA GLU A 9 6.25 14.56 -16.68
C GLU A 9 5.20 13.48 -16.95
N SER A 10 5.34 12.30 -16.37
CA SER A 10 4.38 11.18 -16.57
C SER A 10 2.99 11.53 -16.04
N ASP A 11 1.96 11.13 -16.77
CA ASP A 11 0.55 11.24 -16.34
C ASP A 11 0.08 10.01 -15.55
N LYS A 12 0.92 8.98 -15.44
CA LYS A 12 0.71 7.80 -14.61
C LYS A 12 1.91 7.61 -13.69
N VAL A 13 1.66 7.38 -12.43
CA VAL A 13 2.72 7.31 -11.40
C VAL A 13 2.43 6.24 -10.37
N TRP A 14 3.50 5.66 -9.84
CA TRP A 14 3.48 5.04 -8.53
C TRP A 14 3.57 6.15 -7.48
N THR A 15 2.90 5.98 -6.37
CA THR A 15 3.04 6.87 -5.22
C THR A 15 3.28 6.06 -3.95
N THR A 16 3.94 6.68 -2.99
CA THR A 16 4.06 6.12 -1.64
C THR A 16 4.03 7.25 -0.62
N LEU A 17 3.30 7.06 0.48
CA LEU A 17 3.22 8.04 1.57
C LEU A 17 4.41 7.88 2.51
N ILE A 18 5.00 8.99 2.92
CA ILE A 18 6.01 9.05 3.97
C ILE A 18 5.79 10.24 4.88
N THR A 19 5.67 9.99 6.18
CA THR A 19 5.42 11.00 7.22
C THR A 19 6.58 11.15 8.20
N ASN A 20 7.47 10.15 8.25
CA ASN A 20 8.65 10.10 9.12
C ASN A 20 9.75 9.24 8.51
N THR A 21 10.95 9.26 9.10
CA THR A 21 12.12 8.55 8.58
C THR A 21 12.18 7.06 8.92
N ALA A 22 11.35 6.56 9.82
CA ALA A 22 11.35 5.14 10.21
C ALA A 22 11.03 4.18 9.04
N TYR A 23 10.37 4.70 7.99
CA TYR A 23 10.04 3.96 6.77
C TYR A 23 10.91 4.35 5.56
N LEU A 24 11.94 5.20 5.77
CA LEU A 24 12.72 5.71 4.63
C LEU A 24 13.51 4.60 3.93
N SER A 25 14.14 3.69 4.67
CA SER A 25 14.81 2.51 4.08
C SER A 25 13.84 1.67 3.24
N GLY A 26 12.61 1.49 3.73
CA GLY A 26 11.54 0.81 3.01
C GLY A 26 11.23 1.49 1.68
N LEU A 27 10.96 2.80 1.71
CA LEU A 27 10.67 3.59 0.51
C LEU A 27 11.81 3.53 -0.52
N LEU A 28 13.05 3.70 -0.07
CA LEU A 28 14.22 3.70 -0.96
C LEU A 28 14.42 2.33 -1.61
N THR A 29 14.17 1.25 -0.88
CA THR A 29 14.24 -0.12 -1.40
C THR A 29 13.07 -0.40 -2.35
N LEU A 30 11.88 0.13 -2.06
CA LEU A 30 10.72 0.05 -2.96
C LEU A 30 11.02 0.74 -4.31
N ASP A 31 11.55 1.97 -4.30
CA ASP A 31 11.94 2.70 -5.51
C ASP A 31 12.99 1.92 -6.31
N TYR A 32 14.02 1.42 -5.61
CA TYR A 32 15.06 0.61 -6.24
C TYR A 32 14.49 -0.66 -6.87
N SER A 33 13.59 -1.36 -6.18
CA SER A 33 12.97 -2.58 -6.70
C SER A 33 12.09 -2.33 -7.93
N LEU A 34 11.32 -1.24 -7.97
CA LEU A 34 10.57 -0.82 -9.16
C LEU A 34 11.50 -0.58 -10.36
N LYS A 35 12.63 0.11 -10.14
CA LYS A 35 13.65 0.36 -11.16
C LYS A 35 14.31 -0.94 -11.65
N GLN A 36 14.61 -1.88 -10.76
CA GLN A 36 15.11 -3.22 -11.12
C GLN A 36 14.12 -3.99 -12.01
N GLN A 37 12.82 -3.87 -11.75
CA GLN A 37 11.78 -4.48 -12.56
C GLN A 37 11.49 -3.68 -13.84
N LYS A 38 12.28 -2.62 -14.13
CA LYS A 38 12.19 -1.79 -15.32
C LYS A 38 10.81 -1.15 -15.51
N SER A 39 10.17 -0.74 -14.42
CA SER A 39 8.92 0.01 -14.50
C SER A 39 9.11 1.26 -15.38
N LYS A 40 8.15 1.51 -16.26
CA LYS A 40 8.12 2.68 -17.16
C LYS A 40 7.62 3.93 -16.45
N TYR A 41 7.09 3.79 -15.25
CA TYR A 41 6.44 4.85 -14.50
C TYR A 41 7.27 5.21 -13.26
N PRO A 42 7.44 6.50 -12.97
CA PRO A 42 8.21 6.95 -11.81
C PRO A 42 7.44 6.72 -10.52
N LEU A 43 8.19 6.51 -9.42
CA LEU A 43 7.68 6.60 -8.06
C LEU A 43 7.76 8.06 -7.59
N VAL A 44 6.67 8.58 -7.02
CA VAL A 44 6.60 9.89 -6.37
C VAL A 44 6.34 9.68 -4.88
N ALA A 45 7.24 10.16 -4.02
CA ALA A 45 7.06 10.16 -2.59
C ALA A 45 6.09 11.28 -2.18
N LEU A 46 4.94 10.93 -1.63
CA LEU A 46 3.99 11.88 -1.04
C LEU A 46 4.40 12.12 0.40
N TYR A 47 4.70 13.37 0.77
CA TYR A 47 5.14 13.70 2.12
C TYR A 47 4.30 14.80 2.76
N THR A 48 4.19 14.77 4.08
CA THR A 48 3.53 15.78 4.90
C THR A 48 4.57 16.67 5.59
N ASP A 49 4.14 17.77 6.19
CA ASP A 49 5.04 18.70 6.90
C ASP A 49 5.75 18.07 8.10
N THR A 50 5.33 16.90 8.53
CA THR A 50 6.00 16.13 9.59
C THR A 50 7.25 15.39 9.09
N PHE A 51 7.43 15.25 7.76
CA PHE A 51 8.58 14.55 7.21
C PHE A 51 9.83 15.46 7.25
N PRO A 52 10.94 15.02 7.90
CA PRO A 52 12.10 15.88 8.12
C PRO A 52 12.86 16.23 6.83
N GLU A 53 13.52 17.41 6.85
CA GLU A 53 14.38 17.87 5.72
C GLU A 53 15.49 16.87 5.38
N ALA A 54 16.06 16.18 6.39
CA ALA A 54 17.07 15.14 6.17
C ALA A 54 16.52 14.00 5.30
N GLY A 55 15.25 13.61 5.51
CA GLY A 55 14.57 12.63 4.66
C GLY A 55 14.36 13.14 3.24
N LEU A 56 13.95 14.41 3.06
CA LEU A 56 13.84 15.03 1.74
C LEU A 56 15.19 15.09 1.00
N ALA A 57 16.26 15.40 1.72
CA ALA A 57 17.61 15.39 1.18
C ALA A 57 18.04 13.98 0.71
N ALA A 58 17.68 12.94 1.47
CA ALA A 58 17.96 11.55 1.11
C ALA A 58 17.19 11.12 -0.15
N LEU A 59 15.92 11.49 -0.29
CA LEU A 59 15.12 11.26 -1.52
C LEU A 59 15.75 11.98 -2.72
N LYS A 60 16.10 13.26 -2.55
CA LYS A 60 16.71 14.07 -3.61
C LYS A 60 18.04 13.50 -4.09
N ALA A 61 18.90 13.04 -3.16
CA ALA A 61 20.20 12.45 -3.50
C ALA A 61 20.06 11.19 -4.38
N ARG A 62 18.92 10.50 -4.32
CA ARG A 62 18.60 9.29 -5.08
C ARG A 62 17.71 9.53 -6.30
N GLY A 63 17.40 10.81 -6.57
CA GLY A 63 16.53 11.18 -7.68
C GLY A 63 15.09 10.68 -7.52
N VAL A 64 14.63 10.47 -6.28
CA VAL A 64 13.23 10.12 -6.00
C VAL A 64 12.41 11.41 -5.95
N PRO A 65 11.48 11.63 -6.89
CA PRO A 65 10.61 12.80 -6.87
C PRO A 65 9.74 12.81 -5.61
N ALA A 66 9.58 13.99 -5.02
CA ALA A 66 8.77 14.17 -3.82
C ALA A 66 7.70 15.23 -4.06
N GLN A 67 6.48 14.99 -3.58
CA GLN A 67 5.36 15.92 -3.65
C GLN A 67 4.79 16.13 -2.26
N ARG A 68 4.75 17.39 -1.82
CA ARG A 68 4.08 17.75 -0.57
C ARG A 68 2.57 17.56 -0.72
N ILE A 69 1.97 16.94 0.30
CA ILE A 69 0.53 16.82 0.49
C ILE A 69 0.13 17.40 1.85
N GLU A 70 -1.14 17.78 1.98
CA GLU A 70 -1.69 18.15 3.29
C GLU A 70 -1.91 16.87 4.11
N TYR A 71 -1.66 16.96 5.41
CA TYR A 71 -1.95 15.88 6.35
C TYR A 71 -3.46 15.78 6.52
N LEU A 72 -4.03 14.65 6.13
CA LEU A 72 -5.47 14.44 6.19
C LEU A 72 -5.84 13.78 7.52
N LEU A 73 -6.71 14.43 8.27
CA LEU A 73 -7.35 13.87 9.46
C LEU A 73 -8.81 14.28 9.48
N PRO A 74 -9.73 13.42 9.94
CA PRO A 74 -11.12 13.82 10.20
C PRO A 74 -11.19 14.79 11.38
N THR A 75 -12.17 15.69 11.36
CA THR A 75 -12.42 16.66 12.42
C THR A 75 -12.72 15.96 13.76
N GLN A 76 -13.40 14.83 13.71
CA GLN A 76 -13.62 13.93 14.84
C GLN A 76 -13.29 12.50 14.39
N GLY A 77 -12.40 11.84 15.10
CA GLY A 77 -11.94 10.50 14.74
C GLY A 77 -11.87 9.57 15.95
N LYS A 78 -11.72 8.29 15.66
CA LYS A 78 -11.48 7.26 16.65
C LYS A 78 -10.10 7.45 17.29
N ASP A 79 -9.97 7.03 18.54
CA ASP A 79 -8.66 6.95 19.20
C ASP A 79 -7.88 5.72 18.69
N TYR A 80 -6.70 5.96 18.10
CA TYR A 80 -5.79 4.93 17.63
C TYR A 80 -4.54 4.79 18.53
N SER A 81 -4.66 5.08 19.82
CA SER A 81 -3.53 4.96 20.76
C SER A 81 -2.90 3.56 20.80
N ASN A 82 -3.67 2.51 20.46
CA ASN A 82 -3.18 1.13 20.34
C ASN A 82 -2.29 0.89 19.09
N ASP A 83 -2.47 1.68 18.04
CA ASP A 83 -1.65 1.67 16.82
C ASP A 83 -1.66 3.06 16.16
N PRO A 84 -0.78 3.99 16.64
CA PRO A 84 -0.77 5.39 16.18
C PRO A 84 -0.55 5.59 14.69
N ARG A 85 -0.07 4.56 13.98
CA ARG A 85 0.12 4.64 12.51
C ARG A 85 -1.20 4.90 11.78
N PHE A 86 -2.35 4.53 12.35
CA PHE A 86 -3.64 4.79 11.73
C PHE A 86 -4.01 6.28 11.66
N TYR A 87 -3.37 7.16 12.43
CA TYR A 87 -3.51 8.61 12.21
C TYR A 87 -2.91 9.05 10.88
N ASP A 88 -1.74 8.50 10.51
CA ASP A 88 -1.10 8.80 9.22
C ASP A 88 -1.86 8.16 8.04
N CYS A 89 -2.52 7.01 8.27
CA CYS A 89 -3.23 6.26 7.24
C CYS A 89 -4.37 7.03 6.58
N TRP A 90 -4.97 8.03 7.24
CA TRP A 90 -5.96 8.90 6.61
C TRP A 90 -5.41 9.59 5.35
N SER A 91 -4.13 9.98 5.37
CA SER A 91 -3.46 10.61 4.23
C SER A 91 -3.28 9.67 3.03
N LYS A 92 -3.50 8.35 3.17
CA LYS A 92 -3.55 7.38 2.06
C LYS A 92 -4.81 7.54 1.18
N LEU A 93 -5.76 8.37 1.55
CA LEU A 93 -6.88 8.77 0.69
C LEU A 93 -6.48 9.87 -0.31
N THR A 94 -5.36 10.57 -0.07
CA THR A 94 -4.87 11.67 -0.92
C THR A 94 -4.65 11.29 -2.38
N PRO A 95 -4.23 10.06 -2.76
CA PRO A 95 -4.12 9.66 -4.17
C PRO A 95 -5.36 9.96 -5.00
N PHE A 96 -6.55 9.87 -4.43
CA PHE A 96 -7.81 10.23 -5.11
C PHE A 96 -7.91 11.72 -5.46
N SER A 97 -7.19 12.60 -4.76
CA SER A 97 -7.19 14.05 -5.00
C SER A 97 -6.21 14.52 -6.09
N LEU A 98 -5.28 13.66 -6.50
CA LEU A 98 -4.16 14.01 -7.39
C LEU A 98 -4.59 14.10 -8.86
N ALA A 99 -5.64 14.90 -9.14
CA ALA A 99 -6.28 15.02 -10.45
C ALA A 99 -5.36 15.53 -11.58
N GLN A 100 -4.13 15.95 -11.29
CA GLN A 100 -3.10 16.25 -12.28
C GLN A 100 -2.53 14.96 -12.93
N TYR A 101 -2.72 13.79 -12.33
CA TYR A 101 -2.38 12.49 -12.91
C TYR A 101 -3.63 11.80 -13.44
N ARG A 102 -3.50 11.05 -14.52
CA ARG A 102 -4.57 10.23 -15.08
C ARG A 102 -4.74 8.91 -14.32
N ARG A 103 -3.64 8.38 -13.79
CA ARG A 103 -3.60 7.15 -13.02
C ARG A 103 -2.58 7.28 -11.89
N VAL A 104 -2.98 6.87 -10.70
CA VAL A 104 -2.09 6.71 -9.56
C VAL A 104 -2.20 5.28 -9.04
N VAL A 105 -1.06 4.63 -8.80
CA VAL A 105 -0.99 3.39 -8.05
C VAL A 105 -0.20 3.66 -6.78
N GLN A 106 -0.93 3.71 -5.66
CA GLN A 106 -0.36 3.88 -4.33
C GLN A 106 0.20 2.56 -3.83
N LEU A 107 1.40 2.61 -3.27
CA LEU A 107 2.07 1.50 -2.58
C LEU A 107 2.48 1.94 -1.18
N ASP A 108 2.40 1.06 -0.20
CA ASP A 108 2.99 1.32 1.11
C ASP A 108 4.52 1.24 1.05
N SER A 109 5.20 2.05 1.86
CA SER A 109 6.66 2.12 1.88
C SER A 109 7.32 0.82 2.39
N ASP A 110 6.55 -0.06 3.04
CA ASP A 110 6.98 -1.37 3.50
C ASP A 110 6.64 -2.49 2.51
N MET A 111 6.83 -2.22 1.23
CA MET A 111 6.65 -3.18 0.15
C MET A 111 7.95 -3.47 -0.60
N LEU A 112 8.00 -4.61 -1.29
CA LEU A 112 9.09 -5.00 -2.16
C LEU A 112 8.56 -5.57 -3.47
N VAL A 113 8.87 -4.92 -4.59
CA VAL A 113 8.48 -5.37 -5.93
C VAL A 113 9.48 -6.40 -6.46
N LEU A 114 9.01 -7.62 -6.66
CA LEU A 114 9.79 -8.75 -7.15
C LEU A 114 9.59 -9.02 -8.64
N ARG A 115 8.47 -8.54 -9.21
CA ARG A 115 8.10 -8.71 -10.62
C ARG A 115 7.39 -7.48 -11.13
N GLY A 116 7.47 -7.19 -12.43
CA GLY A 116 6.79 -6.04 -13.05
C GLY A 116 5.28 -6.06 -12.79
N MET A 117 4.71 -4.87 -12.56
CA MET A 117 3.30 -4.66 -12.28
C MET A 117 2.73 -3.47 -13.10
N ASP A 118 3.41 -3.06 -14.16
CA ASP A 118 3.02 -1.89 -14.96
C ASP A 118 1.64 -2.02 -15.60
N GLU A 119 1.12 -3.25 -15.74
CA GLU A 119 -0.25 -3.52 -16.20
C GLU A 119 -1.32 -2.89 -15.31
N LEU A 120 -1.03 -2.63 -14.04
CA LEU A 120 -1.94 -1.91 -13.14
C LEU A 120 -2.22 -0.48 -13.60
N MET A 121 -1.28 0.10 -14.34
CA MET A 121 -1.44 1.45 -14.89
C MET A 121 -2.50 1.53 -16.02
N ASP A 122 -2.84 0.38 -16.61
CA ASP A 122 -3.83 0.28 -17.70
C ASP A 122 -5.08 -0.51 -17.28
N LEU A 123 -5.18 -0.89 -15.99
CA LEU A 123 -6.35 -1.58 -15.47
C LEU A 123 -7.60 -0.73 -15.69
N GLU A 124 -8.64 -1.32 -16.27
CA GLU A 124 -9.90 -0.64 -16.54
C GLU A 124 -10.63 -0.33 -15.23
N LEU A 125 -10.92 0.94 -14.99
CA LEU A 125 -11.76 1.45 -13.90
C LEU A 125 -12.84 2.36 -14.47
N ASP A 126 -13.92 2.53 -13.72
CA ASP A 126 -15.03 3.38 -14.12
C ASP A 126 -14.62 4.86 -14.22
N SER A 127 -15.39 5.61 -14.99
CA SER A 127 -15.19 7.05 -15.07
C SER A 127 -15.54 7.73 -13.74
N PRO A 128 -14.86 8.84 -13.37
CA PRO A 128 -15.24 9.61 -12.18
C PRO A 128 -16.71 10.00 -12.13
N ALA A 129 -17.33 10.28 -13.29
CA ALA A 129 -18.74 10.62 -13.38
C ALA A 129 -19.64 9.47 -12.94
N ASP A 130 -19.35 8.24 -13.37
CA ASP A 130 -20.11 7.04 -12.96
C ASP A 130 -19.91 6.75 -11.47
N VAL A 131 -18.70 6.99 -10.96
CA VAL A 131 -18.40 6.84 -9.53
C VAL A 131 -19.25 7.79 -8.70
N VAL A 132 -19.25 9.08 -9.04
CA VAL A 132 -20.00 10.14 -8.34
C VAL A 132 -21.50 9.91 -8.45
N ALA A 133 -21.99 9.46 -9.59
CA ALA A 133 -23.40 9.09 -9.79
C ALA A 133 -23.84 7.84 -9.02
N GLY A 134 -22.90 7.07 -8.44
CA GLY A 134 -23.21 5.84 -7.73
C GLY A 134 -23.48 4.63 -8.62
N THR A 135 -23.29 4.73 -9.93
CA THR A 135 -23.52 3.67 -10.92
C THR A 135 -22.27 2.81 -11.18
N GLY A 136 -21.06 3.36 -10.90
CA GLY A 136 -19.81 2.64 -11.09
C GLY A 136 -19.65 1.47 -10.11
N THR A 137 -19.10 0.36 -10.59
CA THR A 137 -18.81 -0.89 -9.84
C THR A 137 -17.33 -1.19 -9.77
N ARG A 138 -16.49 -0.41 -10.45
CA ARG A 138 -15.04 -0.54 -10.57
C ARG A 138 -14.34 0.78 -10.19
N VAL A 139 -14.66 1.27 -8.99
CA VAL A 139 -14.24 2.61 -8.53
C VAL A 139 -12.71 2.71 -8.40
N PHE A 140 -12.11 1.69 -7.82
CA PHE A 140 -10.66 1.54 -7.64
C PHE A 140 -10.31 0.04 -7.63
N ALA A 141 -9.03 -0.29 -7.60
CA ALA A 141 -8.61 -1.67 -7.40
C ALA A 141 -7.67 -1.79 -6.20
N ALA A 142 -7.78 -2.89 -5.45
CA ALA A 142 -6.95 -3.20 -4.29
C ALA A 142 -6.89 -4.71 -4.03
N GLY A 143 -5.97 -5.15 -3.18
CA GLY A 143 -6.03 -6.49 -2.60
C GLY A 143 -6.95 -6.54 -1.38
N HIS A 144 -7.43 -7.73 -1.02
CA HIS A 144 -8.13 -7.92 0.24
C HIS A 144 -7.19 -7.78 1.46
N ALA A 145 -7.73 -7.34 2.59
CA ALA A 145 -7.10 -7.51 3.87
C ALA A 145 -7.23 -8.97 4.34
N CYS A 146 -6.20 -9.49 5.03
CA CYS A 146 -6.32 -10.74 5.74
C CYS A 146 -6.98 -10.48 7.10
N VAL A 147 -8.23 -10.91 7.25
CA VAL A 147 -9.00 -10.73 8.50
C VAL A 147 -8.91 -11.95 9.44
N CYS A 148 -7.95 -12.85 9.22
CA CYS A 148 -7.74 -14.02 10.09
C CYS A 148 -7.21 -13.68 11.48
N ASN A 149 -6.67 -12.45 11.67
CA ASN A 149 -6.03 -12.04 12.92
C ASN A 149 -5.06 -13.11 13.49
N PRO A 150 -4.03 -13.54 12.72
CA PRO A 150 -3.17 -14.66 13.12
C PRO A 150 -2.38 -14.38 14.41
N LEU A 151 -2.18 -13.11 14.75
CA LEU A 151 -1.52 -12.68 16.00
C LEU A 151 -2.50 -12.51 17.18
N LYS A 152 -3.81 -12.79 16.97
CA LYS A 152 -4.86 -12.68 17.99
C LYS A 152 -4.85 -11.32 18.71
N LYS A 153 -4.68 -10.22 17.95
CA LYS A 153 -4.67 -8.87 18.48
C LYS A 153 -6.04 -8.55 19.10
N PRO A 154 -6.11 -8.19 20.39
CA PRO A 154 -7.38 -8.06 21.10
C PRO A 154 -8.20 -6.83 20.68
N HIS A 155 -7.58 -5.83 20.05
CA HIS A 155 -8.22 -4.61 19.56
C HIS A 155 -8.77 -4.75 18.13
N TYR A 156 -8.57 -5.90 17.46
CA TYR A 156 -9.17 -6.16 16.16
C TYR A 156 -10.64 -6.53 16.30
N PRO A 157 -11.49 -6.22 15.31
CA PRO A 157 -12.91 -6.58 15.34
C PRO A 157 -13.13 -8.07 15.62
N ALA A 158 -14.18 -8.38 16.40
CA ALA A 158 -14.47 -9.75 16.81
C ALA A 158 -14.83 -10.68 15.65
N ASP A 159 -15.29 -10.13 14.53
CA ASP A 159 -15.62 -10.82 13.29
C ASP A 159 -14.40 -11.01 12.36
N TRP A 160 -13.21 -10.52 12.77
CA TRP A 160 -11.95 -10.82 12.08
C TRP A 160 -11.46 -12.21 12.45
N VAL A 161 -12.01 -13.19 11.77
CA VAL A 161 -11.76 -14.63 11.96
C VAL A 161 -11.54 -15.30 10.61
N PRO A 162 -10.86 -16.48 10.55
CA PRO A 162 -10.57 -17.17 9.29
C PRO A 162 -11.79 -17.45 8.42
N GLN A 163 -12.94 -17.76 9.02
CA GLN A 163 -14.21 -18.03 8.32
C GLN A 163 -14.71 -16.83 7.52
N ASN A 164 -14.33 -15.64 7.95
CA ASN A 164 -14.71 -14.37 7.35
C ASN A 164 -13.64 -13.80 6.39
N CYS A 165 -12.56 -14.51 6.17
CA CYS A 165 -11.45 -14.03 5.34
C CYS A 165 -11.65 -14.40 3.86
N ALA A 166 -11.54 -13.41 2.98
CA ALA A 166 -11.63 -13.60 1.54
C ALA A 166 -10.64 -14.66 1.02
N PHE A 167 -9.41 -14.64 1.54
CA PHE A 167 -8.38 -15.60 1.14
C PHE A 167 -8.70 -17.04 1.56
N THR A 168 -9.43 -17.26 2.66
CA THR A 168 -9.88 -18.60 3.07
C THR A 168 -10.78 -19.22 2.02
N HIS A 169 -11.63 -18.41 1.38
CA HIS A 169 -12.53 -18.88 0.33
C HIS A 169 -11.80 -19.29 -0.96
N GLN A 170 -10.54 -18.85 -1.14
CA GLN A 170 -9.70 -19.22 -2.28
C GLN A 170 -8.92 -20.53 -2.06
N HIS A 171 -8.91 -21.11 -0.84
CA HIS A 171 -8.18 -22.36 -0.56
C HIS A 171 -8.66 -23.54 -1.43
N GLY A 172 -9.91 -23.54 -1.85
CA GLY A 172 -10.45 -24.55 -2.76
C GLY A 172 -10.00 -24.43 -4.23
N ALA A 173 -9.39 -23.30 -4.61
CA ALA A 173 -8.93 -23.02 -5.96
C ALA A 173 -7.57 -22.27 -5.94
N PRO A 174 -6.50 -22.89 -5.41
CA PRO A 174 -5.24 -22.19 -5.17
C PRO A 174 -4.54 -21.71 -6.45
N ASP A 175 -4.77 -22.35 -7.58
CA ASP A 175 -4.19 -21.91 -8.85
C ASP A 175 -4.92 -20.67 -9.39
N ALA A 176 -6.24 -20.59 -9.25
CA ALA A 176 -7.00 -19.41 -9.62
C ALA A 176 -6.61 -18.20 -8.73
N ALA A 177 -6.31 -18.40 -7.46
CA ALA A 177 -5.86 -17.35 -6.55
C ALA A 177 -4.59 -16.63 -7.00
N GLN A 178 -3.78 -17.24 -7.91
CA GLN A 178 -2.58 -16.59 -8.47
C GLN A 178 -2.92 -15.45 -9.44
N THR A 179 -4.06 -15.51 -10.09
CA THR A 179 -4.47 -14.60 -11.18
C THR A 179 -5.81 -13.92 -10.93
N GLU A 180 -6.56 -14.35 -9.94
CA GLU A 180 -7.90 -13.87 -9.63
C GLU A 180 -7.97 -13.37 -8.18
N GLY A 181 -8.54 -12.19 -7.97
CA GLY A 181 -8.89 -11.69 -6.64
C GLY A 181 -10.15 -12.38 -6.12
N ALA A 182 -10.29 -12.48 -4.80
CA ALA A 182 -11.56 -12.95 -4.22
C ALA A 182 -12.66 -11.92 -4.47
N ASP A 183 -13.91 -12.39 -4.71
CA ASP A 183 -15.04 -11.51 -4.97
C ASP A 183 -15.34 -10.62 -3.75
N PRO A 184 -15.35 -9.29 -3.88
CA PRO A 184 -15.65 -8.37 -2.78
C PRO A 184 -17.12 -8.35 -2.37
N ALA A 185 -18.03 -8.88 -3.20
CA ALA A 185 -19.45 -8.98 -2.91
C ALA A 185 -19.83 -10.29 -2.21
N VAL A 186 -19.01 -11.32 -2.39
CA VAL A 186 -19.25 -12.67 -1.87
C VAL A 186 -18.19 -13.01 -0.85
N GLY A 187 -18.57 -13.10 0.33
CA GLY A 187 -17.66 -13.43 1.38
C GLY A 187 -17.88 -12.48 2.54
N PRO A 188 -17.36 -12.87 3.63
CA PRO A 188 -17.81 -12.34 4.87
C PRO A 188 -17.57 -10.86 5.00
N LEU A 189 -16.42 -10.33 4.73
CA LEU A 189 -16.17 -8.92 5.01
C LEU A 189 -15.92 -8.03 3.79
N GLY A 190 -15.44 -8.57 2.66
CA GLY A 190 -15.13 -7.76 1.47
C GLY A 190 -14.22 -6.56 1.79
N PHE A 191 -13.32 -6.72 2.75
CA PHE A 191 -12.51 -5.64 3.31
C PHE A 191 -11.20 -5.49 2.54
N MET A 192 -10.94 -4.29 2.01
CA MET A 192 -9.72 -4.03 1.25
C MET A 192 -8.52 -3.73 2.15
N ASN A 193 -7.31 -4.00 1.67
CA ASN A 193 -6.07 -3.57 2.31
C ASN A 193 -5.53 -2.30 1.63
N GLY A 194 -5.28 -1.26 2.42
CA GLY A 194 -4.86 0.06 1.95
C GLY A 194 -3.42 0.15 1.43
N GLY A 195 -2.66 -0.94 1.50
CA GLY A 195 -1.25 -0.91 1.09
C GLY A 195 -1.02 -0.80 -0.41
N LEU A 196 -1.97 -1.29 -1.24
CA LEU A 196 -1.96 -1.08 -2.68
C LEU A 196 -3.33 -0.60 -3.13
N GLN A 197 -3.37 0.55 -3.81
CA GLN A 197 -4.59 1.15 -4.36
C GLN A 197 -4.32 1.63 -5.78
N VAL A 198 -5.13 1.17 -6.74
CA VAL A 198 -5.12 1.65 -8.13
C VAL A 198 -6.29 2.60 -8.32
N VAL A 199 -6.03 3.86 -8.63
CA VAL A 199 -7.08 4.89 -8.67
C VAL A 199 -7.02 5.75 -9.94
N ASN A 200 -8.18 6.22 -10.39
CA ASN A 200 -8.34 7.33 -11.31
C ASN A 200 -8.61 8.58 -10.47
N PRO A 201 -7.62 9.47 -10.25
CA PRO A 201 -7.82 10.62 -9.38
C PRO A 201 -8.85 11.60 -9.93
N ASP A 202 -9.77 12.05 -9.06
CA ASP A 202 -10.76 13.07 -9.39
C ASP A 202 -11.19 13.86 -8.14
N LYS A 203 -11.38 15.15 -8.28
CA LYS A 203 -11.72 16.03 -7.15
C LYS A 203 -13.11 15.77 -6.57
N ALA A 204 -14.08 15.40 -7.40
CA ALA A 204 -15.44 15.13 -6.94
C ALA A 204 -15.51 13.77 -6.22
N VAL A 205 -14.80 12.76 -6.74
CA VAL A 205 -14.65 11.47 -6.04
C VAL A 205 -13.94 11.65 -4.69
N PHE A 206 -12.87 12.44 -4.66
CA PHE A 206 -12.17 12.73 -3.40
C PHE A 206 -13.07 13.48 -2.41
N ALA A 207 -13.88 14.43 -2.88
CA ALA A 207 -14.83 15.14 -2.04
C ALA A 207 -15.87 14.21 -1.40
N GLN A 208 -16.39 13.20 -2.14
CA GLN A 208 -17.27 12.18 -1.57
C GLN A 208 -16.57 11.35 -0.49
N ILE A 209 -15.31 10.99 -0.71
CA ILE A 209 -14.53 10.22 0.26
C ILE A 209 -14.32 11.03 1.54
N VAL A 210 -13.98 12.31 1.43
CA VAL A 210 -13.79 13.20 2.58
C VAL A 210 -15.10 13.41 3.34
N ASP A 211 -16.19 13.65 2.65
CA ASP A 211 -17.52 13.84 3.27
C ASP A 211 -17.95 12.57 4.05
N TYR A 212 -17.72 11.40 3.46
CA TYR A 212 -17.97 10.14 4.13
C TYR A 212 -17.06 9.93 5.35
N MET A 213 -15.77 10.24 5.21
CA MET A 213 -14.80 10.21 6.31
C MET A 213 -15.25 11.09 7.47
N GLU A 214 -15.57 12.37 7.22
CA GLU A 214 -16.00 13.32 8.26
C GLU A 214 -17.25 12.86 9.02
N THR A 215 -18.14 12.15 8.34
CA THR A 215 -19.41 11.66 8.94
C THR A 215 -19.22 10.37 9.73
N HIS A 216 -18.28 9.50 9.37
CA HIS A 216 -18.21 8.13 9.89
C HIS A 216 -16.91 7.77 10.63
N ALA A 217 -15.91 8.65 10.67
CA ALA A 217 -14.57 8.33 11.18
C ALA A 217 -14.54 7.80 12.63
N LEU A 218 -15.48 8.17 13.47
CA LEU A 218 -15.62 7.66 14.85
C LEU A 218 -15.79 6.13 14.92
N ASN A 219 -16.31 5.51 13.85
CA ASN A 219 -16.58 4.07 13.76
C ASN A 219 -15.56 3.32 12.87
N MET A 220 -14.50 4.01 12.41
CA MET A 220 -13.51 3.43 11.49
C MET A 220 -12.33 2.84 12.26
N ASP A 221 -12.19 1.51 12.28
CA ASP A 221 -11.10 0.82 12.98
C ASP A 221 -9.74 0.94 12.29
N PHE A 222 -9.74 1.08 10.96
CA PHE A 222 -8.55 1.03 10.12
C PHE A 222 -8.47 2.20 9.12
N ALA A 223 -8.89 3.40 9.55
CA ALA A 223 -8.79 4.64 8.78
C ALA A 223 -9.20 4.48 7.30
N ASP A 224 -8.27 4.72 6.36
CA ASP A 224 -8.48 4.65 4.90
C ASP A 224 -9.12 3.34 4.43
N GLN A 225 -8.68 2.21 4.99
CA GLN A 225 -9.21 0.89 4.63
C GLN A 225 -10.69 0.77 4.99
N SER A 226 -11.07 1.25 6.17
CA SER A 226 -12.47 1.22 6.62
C SER A 226 -13.35 2.11 5.73
N VAL A 227 -12.91 3.33 5.44
CA VAL A 227 -13.66 4.27 4.59
C VAL A 227 -13.90 3.68 3.21
N LEU A 228 -12.85 3.23 2.53
CA LEU A 228 -12.97 2.73 1.16
C LEU A 228 -13.77 1.41 1.09
N SER A 229 -13.59 0.53 2.07
CA SER A 229 -14.33 -0.73 2.14
C SER A 229 -15.83 -0.53 2.38
N ASP A 230 -16.19 0.49 3.16
CA ASP A 230 -17.57 0.75 3.53
C ASP A 230 -18.29 1.60 2.46
N LEU A 231 -17.71 2.76 2.08
CA LEU A 231 -18.28 3.65 1.06
C LEU A 231 -18.46 2.94 -0.30
N TYR A 232 -17.50 2.10 -0.68
CA TYR A 232 -17.50 1.42 -1.98
C TYR A 232 -17.67 -0.10 -1.85
N ARG A 233 -18.44 -0.56 -0.87
CA ARG A 233 -18.72 -1.98 -0.64
C ARG A 233 -19.22 -2.67 -1.90
N GLY A 234 -18.51 -3.73 -2.37
CA GLY A 234 -18.82 -4.46 -3.59
C GLY A 234 -18.63 -3.66 -4.89
N ARG A 235 -18.01 -2.49 -4.84
CA ARG A 235 -17.82 -1.58 -5.97
C ARG A 235 -16.34 -1.31 -6.30
N TRP A 236 -15.46 -2.20 -5.97
CA TRP A 236 -14.04 -2.12 -6.26
C TRP A 236 -13.53 -3.42 -6.89
N VAL A 237 -12.43 -3.35 -7.64
CA VAL A 237 -11.84 -4.49 -8.35
C VAL A 237 -10.87 -5.21 -7.41
N PRO A 238 -11.13 -6.46 -7.02
CA PRO A 238 -10.22 -7.25 -6.22
C PRO A 238 -9.04 -7.70 -7.08
N LEU A 239 -7.84 -7.35 -6.64
CA LEU A 239 -6.60 -7.85 -7.24
C LEU A 239 -6.23 -9.21 -6.64
N PRO A 240 -5.59 -10.10 -7.43
CA PRO A 240 -4.93 -11.28 -6.89
C PRO A 240 -3.98 -10.92 -5.74
N TYR A 241 -3.87 -11.81 -4.75
CA TYR A 241 -2.97 -11.57 -3.61
C TYR A 241 -1.53 -11.27 -4.04
N THR A 242 -1.11 -11.73 -5.19
CA THR A 242 0.24 -11.61 -5.73
C THR A 242 0.71 -10.15 -5.90
N TYR A 243 -0.22 -9.21 -6.07
CA TYR A 243 0.09 -7.77 -6.18
C TYR A 243 0.26 -7.08 -4.83
N ASN A 244 -0.34 -7.61 -3.79
CA ASN A 244 -0.23 -7.12 -2.41
C ASN A 244 -0.12 -8.32 -1.47
N ALA A 245 0.99 -9.07 -1.63
CA ALA A 245 1.21 -10.32 -0.94
C ALA A 245 1.62 -10.07 0.51
N LEU A 246 0.62 -10.00 1.40
CA LEU A 246 0.85 -9.81 2.83
C LEU A 246 1.72 -10.93 3.35
N LYS A 247 2.86 -10.63 3.99
CA LYS A 247 3.81 -11.65 4.46
C LYS A 247 3.17 -12.76 5.30
N THR A 248 2.11 -12.39 6.03
CA THR A 248 1.37 -13.34 6.88
C THR A 248 0.61 -14.42 6.11
N LEU A 249 0.33 -14.22 4.81
CA LEU A 249 -0.33 -15.24 4.00
C LEU A 249 0.58 -16.48 3.81
N ARG A 250 1.90 -16.28 3.84
CA ARG A 250 2.89 -17.37 3.74
C ARG A 250 3.01 -18.20 5.02
N TRP A 251 2.55 -17.67 6.15
CA TRP A 251 2.72 -18.36 7.42
C TRP A 251 1.93 -19.66 7.48
N PRO A 252 2.54 -20.75 8.00
CA PRO A 252 1.87 -22.04 8.10
C PRO A 252 0.52 -21.95 8.79
N GLY A 253 -0.52 -22.48 8.15
CA GLY A 253 -1.88 -22.52 8.65
C GLY A 253 -2.65 -21.20 8.56
N VAL A 254 -2.10 -20.15 7.94
CA VAL A 254 -2.82 -18.92 7.62
C VAL A 254 -3.42 -19.01 6.22
N HIS A 255 -2.60 -18.83 5.18
CA HIS A 255 -3.03 -18.96 3.78
C HIS A 255 -1.92 -19.59 2.90
N ASP A 256 -1.04 -20.37 3.50
CA ASP A 256 0.01 -21.14 2.80
C ASP A 256 -0.57 -22.10 1.74
N ALA A 257 -1.85 -22.44 1.84
CA ALA A 257 -2.56 -23.22 0.83
C ALA A 257 -2.60 -22.52 -0.55
N ILE A 258 -2.69 -21.21 -0.59
CA ILE A 258 -2.73 -20.41 -1.84
C ILE A 258 -1.38 -19.75 -2.16
N TRP A 259 -0.48 -19.62 -1.19
CA TRP A 259 0.78 -18.92 -1.40
C TRP A 259 1.73 -19.67 -2.34
N ARG A 260 2.33 -18.95 -3.28
CA ARG A 260 3.39 -19.44 -4.19
C ARG A 260 4.45 -18.35 -4.32
N ASP A 261 5.67 -18.63 -3.81
CA ASP A 261 6.79 -17.66 -3.84
C ASP A 261 7.07 -17.16 -5.27
N GLU A 262 6.99 -18.06 -6.25
CA GLU A 262 7.22 -17.77 -7.67
C GLU A 262 6.13 -16.91 -8.33
N SER A 263 4.96 -16.81 -7.73
CA SER A 263 3.85 -16.00 -8.26
C SER A 263 3.82 -14.60 -7.68
N VAL A 264 4.46 -14.38 -6.54
CA VAL A 264 4.44 -13.09 -5.86
C VAL A 264 5.08 -11.99 -6.72
N LYS A 265 4.34 -10.92 -6.96
CA LYS A 265 4.82 -9.73 -7.65
C LYS A 265 5.31 -8.66 -6.70
N ASN A 266 4.63 -8.50 -5.56
CA ASN A 266 4.94 -7.47 -4.57
C ASN A 266 4.61 -7.97 -3.17
N VAL A 267 5.64 -8.06 -2.31
CA VAL A 267 5.47 -8.43 -0.90
C VAL A 267 5.13 -7.20 -0.08
N HIS A 268 4.18 -7.34 0.82
CA HIS A 268 3.82 -6.32 1.79
C HIS A 268 4.18 -6.78 3.21
N TYR A 269 5.14 -6.10 3.83
CA TYR A 269 5.66 -6.42 5.15
C TYR A 269 4.80 -5.82 6.26
N ILE A 270 3.49 -6.15 6.25
CA ILE A 270 2.57 -5.73 7.31
C ILE A 270 3.08 -6.18 8.69
N LEU A 271 2.63 -5.47 9.74
CA LEU A 271 3.00 -5.77 11.13
C LEU A 271 4.50 -5.56 11.41
N ALA A 272 4.86 -5.53 12.68
CA ALA A 272 6.24 -5.54 13.15
C ALA A 272 6.69 -6.99 13.44
N PRO A 273 8.00 -7.27 13.40
CA PRO A 273 9.06 -6.37 12.95
C PRO A 273 9.02 -6.12 11.45
N LYS A 274 9.69 -5.05 11.00
CA LYS A 274 9.93 -4.79 9.59
C LYS A 274 11.25 -5.45 9.15
N PRO A 275 11.47 -5.70 7.83
CA PRO A 275 12.73 -6.30 7.37
C PRO A 275 13.99 -5.54 7.80
N TRP A 276 13.94 -4.20 7.83
CA TRP A 276 15.07 -3.37 8.25
C TRP A 276 15.33 -3.42 9.76
N ASP A 277 14.36 -3.84 10.59
CA ASP A 277 14.55 -4.06 12.02
C ASP A 277 15.27 -5.39 12.30
N GLU A 278 15.39 -6.27 11.31
CA GLU A 278 15.99 -7.61 11.38
C GLU A 278 17.28 -7.72 10.53
N MET A 279 18.04 -6.63 10.45
CA MET A 279 19.38 -6.58 9.88
C MET A 279 20.42 -6.27 10.94
N ASP A 280 21.59 -6.94 10.88
CA ASP A 280 22.75 -6.55 11.65
C ASP A 280 23.55 -5.43 10.96
N ASP A 281 24.57 -4.90 11.67
CA ASP A 281 25.44 -3.81 11.17
C ASP A 281 26.25 -4.21 9.91
N GLN A 282 26.33 -5.50 9.62
CA GLN A 282 27.03 -6.07 8.44
C GLN A 282 26.06 -6.30 7.26
N GLY A 283 24.77 -6.03 7.47
CA GLY A 283 23.73 -6.23 6.47
C GLY A 283 23.22 -7.67 6.38
N ASN A 284 23.49 -8.52 7.36
CA ASN A 284 22.95 -9.88 7.36
C ASN A 284 21.55 -9.90 7.94
N PHE A 285 20.70 -10.75 7.38
CA PHE A 285 19.39 -11.04 7.92
C PHE A 285 19.50 -11.83 9.23
N THR A 286 18.83 -11.37 10.29
CA THR A 286 18.85 -11.97 11.62
C THR A 286 17.50 -12.52 12.08
N GLY A 287 16.46 -12.31 11.27
CA GLY A 287 15.09 -12.69 11.60
C GLY A 287 14.75 -14.15 11.29
N LYS A 288 13.44 -14.44 11.28
CA LYS A 288 12.89 -15.78 11.02
C LYS A 288 11.95 -15.84 9.82
N ASP A 289 11.38 -14.71 9.42
CA ASP A 289 10.46 -14.67 8.28
C ASP A 289 11.26 -14.62 6.99
N GLU A 290 11.20 -15.70 6.21
CA GLU A 290 11.94 -15.86 4.95
C GLU A 290 11.73 -14.69 3.99
N THR A 291 10.52 -14.11 3.95
CA THR A 291 10.23 -12.97 3.08
C THR A 291 11.05 -11.73 3.43
N HIS A 292 11.46 -11.57 4.69
CA HIS A 292 12.34 -10.47 5.12
C HIS A 292 13.75 -10.61 4.51
N SER A 293 14.24 -11.85 4.34
CA SER A 293 15.53 -12.09 3.69
C SER A 293 15.53 -11.59 2.24
N TRP A 294 14.38 -11.64 1.55
CA TRP A 294 14.25 -11.11 0.19
C TRP A 294 14.43 -9.60 0.15
N TRP A 295 13.83 -8.89 1.12
CA TRP A 295 13.99 -7.45 1.25
C TRP A 295 15.44 -7.08 1.59
N VAL A 296 16.04 -7.76 2.57
CA VAL A 296 17.43 -7.54 3.00
C VAL A 296 18.39 -7.69 1.83
N LYS A 297 18.20 -8.72 1.00
CA LYS A 297 18.99 -8.92 -0.21
C LYS A 297 18.92 -7.73 -1.16
N VAL A 298 17.70 -7.30 -1.52
CA VAL A 298 17.50 -6.19 -2.46
C VAL A 298 18.00 -4.87 -1.86
N ASN A 299 17.81 -4.64 -0.56
CA ASN A 299 18.35 -3.47 0.12
C ASN A 299 19.88 -3.44 0.09
N ASN A 300 20.56 -4.58 0.28
CA ASN A 300 22.02 -4.66 0.17
C ASN A 300 22.50 -4.38 -1.27
N GLU A 301 21.78 -4.87 -2.27
CA GLU A 301 22.06 -4.54 -3.68
C GLU A 301 21.91 -3.03 -3.93
N ARG A 302 20.85 -2.40 -3.38
CA ARG A 302 20.64 -0.93 -3.41
C ARG A 302 21.82 -0.19 -2.78
N LEU A 303 22.21 -0.58 -1.57
CA LEU A 303 23.30 0.07 -0.84
C LEU A 303 24.65 -0.06 -1.58
N ALA A 304 24.93 -1.21 -2.16
CA ALA A 304 26.12 -1.42 -2.99
C ALA A 304 26.11 -0.52 -4.22
N TRP A 305 24.98 -0.47 -4.93
CA TRP A 305 24.81 0.41 -6.10
C TRP A 305 24.95 1.89 -5.73
N GLU A 306 24.35 2.32 -4.61
CA GLU A 306 24.47 3.70 -4.11
C GLU A 306 25.94 4.08 -3.84
N LYS A 307 26.66 3.18 -3.18
CA LYS A 307 28.10 3.36 -2.89
C LYS A 307 28.93 3.49 -4.16
N GLU A 308 28.70 2.64 -5.16
CA GLU A 308 29.39 2.69 -6.45
C GLU A 308 29.10 3.97 -7.23
N ASN A 309 27.91 4.55 -7.07
CA ASN A 309 27.49 5.78 -7.72
C ASN A 309 27.74 7.04 -6.87
N GLY A 310 28.47 6.95 -5.76
CA GLY A 310 28.85 8.09 -4.92
C GLY A 310 27.69 8.73 -4.18
N ILE A 311 26.59 8.01 -3.98
CA ILE A 311 25.43 8.49 -3.22
C ILE A 311 25.76 8.36 -1.71
N PRO A 312 25.63 9.42 -0.92
CA PRO A 312 25.93 9.36 0.50
C PRO A 312 24.99 8.45 1.27
N LYS A 313 25.47 7.80 2.31
CA LYS A 313 24.64 7.05 3.24
C LYS A 313 23.49 7.94 3.74
N ASP A 314 22.28 7.39 3.80
CA ASP A 314 21.10 8.12 4.26
C ASP A 314 21.11 8.39 5.78
N GLY A 315 21.80 7.58 6.55
CA GLY A 315 21.88 7.71 8.02
C GLY A 315 20.66 7.16 8.77
N PHE A 316 19.77 6.41 8.07
CA PHE A 316 18.53 5.85 8.62
C PHE A 316 18.47 4.33 8.45
#